data_a3d2f17666664574ff75f7b898debaf5
#
_entry.id   a3d2f17666664574ff75f7b898debaf5
#
_cell.length_a   1.000
_cell.length_b   1.000
_cell.length_c   1.000
_cell.angle_alpha   90.00
_cell.angle_beta   90.00
_cell.angle_gamma   90.00
#
_symmetry.space_group_name_H-M   'P 1'
#
loop_
_entity.id
_entity.type
_entity.pdbx_description
1 polymer ?
#
loop_
_entity_poly.entity_id
_entity_poly.type
_entity_poly.pdbx_seq_one_letter_code
_entity_poly.pdbx_strand_id
1 'polypeptide(L)'
;MKYLLSLLFVFLWITGAAQETCSRIIDRATPVDTARYKVTYSLKYKFHPDQRDFLNDTRIVQIGKCSVKDYSDIINHFDSLATEQIRRGADSYSNVSGHPWPLEIIRPVQGEKADLKYRLSMSAFFVYSDSVPTLEWSFSDETTDSIMGYDCRKATVEFAGRNYTAWFTPEIPLPFGPYKFGGLPGLILKIEDAERQFVWEAIGFERTNNPIMEYTYRDGNDKRCSATDVEKTLVRYFKSPVGFMISEMGGDSNRVHIVGKDGKVMNNADATRMSVPYIPLEIK
;
A
#
# COMPACT_ATOMS: atom_id res chain seq x y z
N MET A 1 9.39 32.09 -28.09
CA MET A 1 8.67 31.16 -27.21
C MET A 1 9.70 30.60 -26.23
N LYS A 2 9.78 31.17 -25.02
CA LYS A 2 10.76 30.78 -23.99
C LYS A 2 10.17 29.62 -23.22
N TYR A 3 10.78 28.45 -23.37
CA TYR A 3 10.46 27.31 -22.51
C TYR A 3 11.01 27.62 -21.11
N LEU A 4 10.09 27.82 -20.15
CA LEU A 4 10.42 27.83 -18.73
C LEU A 4 10.87 26.43 -18.37
N LEU A 5 12.17 26.20 -18.17
CA LEU A 5 12.71 25.02 -17.55
C LEU A 5 12.27 25.06 -16.07
N SER A 6 11.24 24.33 -15.71
CA SER A 6 10.92 24.09 -14.31
C SER A 6 11.99 23.17 -13.71
N LEU A 7 12.91 23.75 -12.94
CA LEU A 7 13.82 23.00 -12.07
C LEU A 7 12.98 22.34 -10.96
N LEU A 8 12.87 21.03 -11.01
CA LEU A 8 12.21 20.25 -9.95
C LEU A 8 13.22 20.03 -8.84
N PHE A 9 13.08 20.74 -7.71
CA PHE A 9 13.82 20.46 -6.49
C PHE A 9 13.12 19.32 -5.75
N VAL A 10 13.74 18.15 -5.73
CA VAL A 10 13.27 17.03 -4.92
C VAL A 10 14.04 17.05 -3.61
N PHE A 11 13.38 17.45 -2.52
CA PHE A 11 13.91 17.31 -1.17
C PHE A 11 13.75 15.84 -0.74
N LEU A 12 14.77 15.03 -0.96
CA LEU A 12 14.86 13.71 -0.35
C LEU A 12 15.42 13.85 1.08
N TRP A 13 14.56 13.82 2.06
CA TRP A 13 14.95 13.57 3.43
C TRP A 13 15.35 12.10 3.56
N ILE A 14 16.66 11.81 3.39
CA ILE A 14 17.22 10.46 3.51
C ILE A 14 17.38 10.13 5.00
N THR A 15 16.26 10.07 5.70
CA THR A 15 16.16 9.40 6.99
C THR A 15 15.14 8.30 6.82
N GLY A 16 15.59 7.08 6.51
CA GLY A 16 14.68 5.93 6.43
C GLY A 16 13.44 6.24 5.60
N ALA A 17 13.63 6.86 4.41
CA ALA A 17 12.52 7.38 3.63
C ALA A 17 11.63 6.23 3.19
N ALA A 18 10.53 6.09 3.88
CA ALA A 18 9.38 5.44 3.31
C ALA A 18 9.15 6.05 1.93
N GLN A 19 8.75 5.22 0.99
CA GLN A 19 8.39 5.64 -0.35
C GLN A 19 7.40 6.81 -0.28
N GLU A 20 7.80 7.99 -0.78
CA GLU A 20 6.89 9.12 -0.86
C GLU A 20 5.80 8.80 -1.88
N THR A 21 4.58 8.78 -1.43
CA THR A 21 3.40 8.56 -2.26
C THR A 21 2.76 9.90 -2.56
N CYS A 22 2.59 10.22 -3.85
CA CYS A 22 1.95 11.46 -4.29
C CYS A 22 0.45 11.27 -4.47
N SER A 23 -0.32 12.34 -4.21
CA SER A 23 -1.74 12.40 -4.56
C SER A 23 -1.95 12.33 -6.07
N ARG A 24 -3.06 11.74 -6.49
CA ARG A 24 -3.44 11.60 -7.89
C ARG A 24 -4.84 12.14 -8.13
N ILE A 25 -5.03 12.73 -9.28
CA ILE A 25 -6.33 13.23 -9.69
C ILE A 25 -7.16 12.10 -10.25
N ILE A 26 -8.28 11.80 -9.60
CA ILE A 26 -9.23 10.78 -10.06
C ILE A 26 -9.91 11.30 -11.34
N ASP A 27 -9.76 10.55 -12.41
CA ASP A 27 -10.43 10.82 -13.68
C ASP A 27 -11.84 10.19 -13.68
N ARG A 28 -11.91 8.93 -13.31
CA ARG A 28 -13.17 8.18 -13.25
C ARG A 28 -13.20 7.27 -12.04
N ALA A 29 -14.38 7.16 -11.44
CA ALA A 29 -14.72 6.25 -10.37
C ALA A 29 -15.81 5.28 -10.88
N THR A 30 -15.52 3.99 -10.93
CA THR A 30 -16.43 2.96 -11.42
C THR A 30 -16.84 2.06 -10.26
N PRO A 31 -18.14 1.93 -9.94
CA PRO A 31 -18.58 0.99 -8.92
C PRO A 31 -18.45 -0.45 -9.46
N VAL A 32 -17.78 -1.31 -8.68
CA VAL A 32 -17.60 -2.73 -9.02
C VAL A 32 -18.46 -3.66 -8.15
N ASP A 33 -18.86 -3.19 -6.96
CA ASP A 33 -19.76 -3.90 -6.05
C ASP A 33 -20.35 -2.91 -5.02
N THR A 34 -21.17 -3.40 -4.11
CA THR A 34 -21.66 -2.65 -2.93
C THR A 34 -21.15 -3.34 -1.67
N ALA A 35 -20.43 -2.62 -0.83
CA ALA A 35 -19.95 -3.13 0.43
C ALA A 35 -21.10 -3.40 1.40
N ARG A 36 -21.08 -4.53 2.07
CA ARG A 36 -21.98 -4.90 3.18
C ARG A 36 -21.36 -4.61 4.53
N TYR A 37 -20.03 -4.71 4.56
CA TYR A 37 -19.23 -4.47 5.76
C TYR A 37 -17.99 -3.66 5.40
N LYS A 38 -17.55 -2.87 6.38
CA LYS A 38 -16.29 -2.14 6.33
C LYS A 38 -15.50 -2.47 7.61
N VAL A 39 -14.26 -2.87 7.44
CA VAL A 39 -13.31 -3.07 8.53
C VAL A 39 -12.22 -2.02 8.38
N THR A 40 -11.92 -1.33 9.45
CA THR A 40 -10.79 -0.39 9.51
C THR A 40 -9.67 -1.04 10.30
N TYR A 41 -8.49 -1.13 9.68
CA TYR A 41 -7.28 -1.65 10.33
C TYR A 41 -6.27 -0.53 10.51
N SER A 42 -5.61 -0.52 11.66
CA SER A 42 -4.31 0.13 11.83
C SER A 42 -3.25 -0.83 11.29
N LEU A 43 -2.51 -0.40 10.28
CA LEU A 43 -1.31 -1.10 9.82
C LEU A 43 -0.09 -0.40 10.40
N LYS A 44 0.71 -1.14 11.14
CA LYS A 44 2.07 -0.75 11.55
C LYS A 44 3.05 -1.58 10.74
N TYR A 45 4.01 -0.92 10.09
CA TYR A 45 4.96 -1.64 9.25
C TYR A 45 6.36 -1.03 9.28
N LYS A 46 7.34 -1.84 8.95
CA LYS A 46 8.72 -1.41 8.74
C LYS A 46 9.07 -1.54 7.27
N PHE A 47 9.75 -0.54 6.76
CA PHE A 47 10.14 -0.48 5.36
C PHE A 47 11.55 -1.02 5.12
N HIS A 48 12.40 -0.93 6.13
CA HIS A 48 13.76 -1.48 6.09
C HIS A 48 14.18 -2.04 7.45
N PRO A 49 15.16 -2.98 7.48
CA PRO A 49 15.55 -3.71 8.70
C PRO A 49 16.01 -2.82 9.86
N ASP A 50 16.74 -1.75 9.55
CA ASP A 50 17.31 -0.84 10.57
C ASP A 50 16.33 0.23 11.06
N GLN A 51 15.08 0.18 10.61
CA GLN A 51 14.05 1.13 11.02
C GLN A 51 13.64 0.88 12.47
N ARG A 52 13.82 1.89 13.33
CA ARG A 52 13.47 1.80 14.76
C ARG A 52 11.96 1.92 14.95
N ASP A 53 11.37 2.98 14.38
CA ASP A 53 9.97 3.30 14.54
C ASP A 53 9.11 2.67 13.45
N PHE A 54 7.90 2.29 13.78
CA PHE A 54 6.93 1.85 12.79
C PHE A 54 6.42 3.02 11.95
N LEU A 55 6.22 2.76 10.66
CA LEU A 55 5.33 3.56 9.83
C LEU A 55 3.90 3.11 10.06
N ASN A 56 2.95 4.01 9.83
CA ASN A 56 1.55 3.73 10.08
C ASN A 56 0.71 4.05 8.86
N ASP A 57 -0.28 3.19 8.61
CA ASP A 57 -1.34 3.44 7.65
C ASP A 57 -2.69 3.06 8.24
N THR A 58 -3.74 3.70 7.78
CA THR A 58 -5.12 3.28 8.05
C THR A 58 -5.63 2.55 6.82
N ARG A 59 -5.88 1.25 6.98
CA ARG A 59 -6.37 0.39 5.91
C ARG A 59 -7.88 0.22 6.02
N ILE A 60 -8.58 0.35 4.91
CA ILE A 60 -10.00 0.05 4.80
C ILE A 60 -10.17 -1.23 4.00
N VAL A 61 -10.85 -2.20 4.61
CA VAL A 61 -11.29 -3.42 3.93
C VAL A 61 -12.80 -3.37 3.76
N GLN A 62 -13.25 -3.17 2.53
CA GLN A 62 -14.66 -3.21 2.15
C GLN A 62 -15.00 -4.63 1.69
N ILE A 63 -16.04 -5.24 2.28
CA ILE A 63 -16.49 -6.60 1.97
C ILE A 63 -17.88 -6.50 1.34
N GLY A 64 -17.97 -6.79 0.05
CA GLY A 64 -19.21 -6.82 -0.72
C GLY A 64 -19.78 -8.23 -0.89
N LYS A 65 -20.64 -8.38 -1.88
CA LYS A 65 -21.20 -9.68 -2.28
C LYS A 65 -20.25 -10.45 -3.19
N CYS A 66 -19.61 -9.73 -4.10
CA CYS A 66 -18.77 -10.30 -5.14
C CYS A 66 -17.30 -9.95 -4.98
N SER A 67 -16.98 -8.84 -4.29
CA SER A 67 -15.63 -8.29 -4.20
C SER A 67 -15.25 -7.90 -2.78
N VAL A 68 -13.96 -8.00 -2.49
CA VAL A 68 -13.32 -7.45 -1.30
C VAL A 68 -12.24 -6.48 -1.76
N LYS A 69 -12.28 -5.24 -1.26
CA LYS A 69 -11.28 -4.21 -1.56
C LYS A 69 -10.55 -3.81 -0.30
N ASP A 70 -9.21 -3.82 -0.35
CA ASP A 70 -8.32 -3.29 0.69
C ASP A 70 -7.49 -2.14 0.12
N TYR A 71 -7.52 -0.98 0.78
CA TYR A 71 -6.83 0.22 0.34
C TYR A 71 -6.44 1.13 1.52
N SER A 72 -5.50 2.05 1.28
CA SER A 72 -5.14 3.10 2.24
C SER A 72 -6.19 4.19 2.28
N ASP A 73 -6.77 4.45 3.46
CA ASP A 73 -7.69 5.58 3.67
C ASP A 73 -6.98 6.91 3.49
N ILE A 74 -5.72 7.01 3.91
CA ILE A 74 -4.88 8.20 3.75
C ILE A 74 -4.74 8.55 2.27
N ILE A 75 -4.35 7.59 1.43
CA ILE A 75 -4.19 7.82 -0.01
C ILE A 75 -5.52 8.21 -0.65
N ASN A 76 -6.59 7.47 -0.33
CA ASN A 76 -7.92 7.73 -0.89
C ASN A 76 -8.45 9.13 -0.50
N HIS A 77 -8.21 9.55 0.74
CA HIS A 77 -8.55 10.89 1.21
C HIS A 77 -7.83 11.98 0.40
N PHE A 78 -6.50 11.88 0.27
CA PHE A 78 -5.72 12.90 -0.43
C PHE A 78 -5.97 12.91 -1.93
N ASP A 79 -6.24 11.77 -2.58
CA ASP A 79 -6.65 11.72 -3.98
C ASP A 79 -7.99 12.41 -4.20
N SER A 80 -8.95 12.16 -3.31
CA SER A 80 -10.26 12.79 -3.35
C SER A 80 -10.15 14.30 -3.14
N LEU A 81 -9.35 14.73 -2.17
CA LEU A 81 -9.10 16.13 -1.87
C LEU A 81 -8.43 16.85 -3.06
N ALA A 82 -7.38 16.28 -3.61
CA ALA A 82 -6.67 16.80 -4.77
C ALA A 82 -7.60 16.92 -5.99
N THR A 83 -8.42 15.90 -6.22
CA THR A 83 -9.41 15.89 -7.31
C THR A 83 -10.41 17.02 -7.16
N GLU A 84 -10.92 17.24 -5.93
CA GLU A 84 -11.88 18.31 -5.66
C GLU A 84 -11.25 19.69 -5.78
N GLN A 85 -10.00 19.88 -5.33
CA GLN A 85 -9.27 21.15 -5.48
C GLN A 85 -9.10 21.52 -6.95
N ILE A 86 -8.64 20.58 -7.79
CA ILE A 86 -8.48 20.80 -9.24
C ILE A 86 -9.85 21.04 -9.92
N ARG A 87 -10.89 20.34 -9.52
CA ARG A 87 -12.24 20.55 -10.06
C ARG A 87 -12.79 21.96 -9.76
N ARG A 88 -12.40 22.52 -8.62
CA ARG A 88 -12.74 23.89 -8.22
C ARG A 88 -11.84 24.95 -8.88
N GLY A 89 -10.90 24.57 -9.72
CA GLY A 89 -10.02 25.47 -10.45
C GLY A 89 -8.77 25.91 -9.70
N ALA A 90 -8.33 25.13 -8.70
CA ALA A 90 -7.07 25.41 -8.02
C ALA A 90 -5.87 25.11 -8.94
N ASP A 91 -4.84 25.97 -8.90
CA ASP A 91 -3.60 25.80 -9.66
C ASP A 91 -2.66 24.73 -9.03
N SER A 92 -2.90 24.36 -7.79
CA SER A 92 -2.15 23.34 -7.04
C SER A 92 -3.08 22.55 -6.15
N TYR A 93 -2.62 21.39 -5.67
CA TYR A 93 -3.40 20.52 -4.82
C TYR A 93 -2.58 19.93 -3.67
N SER A 94 -3.28 19.48 -2.64
CA SER A 94 -2.70 18.84 -1.46
C SER A 94 -2.09 17.50 -1.83
N ASN A 95 -0.86 17.28 -1.36
CA ASN A 95 -0.19 16.00 -1.55
C ASN A 95 -0.40 15.08 -0.35
N VAL A 96 -0.19 13.78 -0.55
CA VAL A 96 -0.26 12.77 0.51
C VAL A 96 0.65 13.17 1.66
N SER A 97 0.15 13.08 2.88
CA SER A 97 0.90 13.31 4.11
C SER A 97 0.97 12.03 4.92
N GLY A 98 2.08 11.79 5.59
CA GLY A 98 2.34 10.56 6.32
C GLY A 98 2.99 9.49 5.44
N HIS A 99 2.92 8.26 5.91
CA HIS A 99 3.57 7.11 5.26
C HIS A 99 2.57 5.99 5.02
N PRO A 100 1.59 6.18 4.11
CA PRO A 100 0.63 5.14 3.80
C PRO A 100 1.29 4.00 3.02
N TRP A 101 0.80 2.78 3.22
CA TRP A 101 1.22 1.63 2.41
C TRP A 101 0.64 1.75 1.00
N PRO A 102 1.47 1.81 -0.05
CA PRO A 102 1.05 2.26 -1.38
C PRO A 102 0.37 1.17 -2.23
N LEU A 103 -0.23 0.18 -1.60
CA LEU A 103 -0.89 -0.94 -2.27
C LEU A 103 -2.40 -0.86 -2.11
N GLU A 104 -3.12 -1.02 -3.22
CA GLU A 104 -4.55 -1.31 -3.28
C GLU A 104 -4.74 -2.72 -3.85
N ILE A 105 -5.69 -3.47 -3.30
CA ILE A 105 -6.05 -4.80 -3.79
C ILE A 105 -7.57 -4.91 -3.91
N ILE A 106 -8.04 -5.42 -5.05
CA ILE A 106 -9.42 -5.85 -5.24
C ILE A 106 -9.39 -7.33 -5.57
N ARG A 107 -10.06 -8.13 -4.77
CA ARG A 107 -10.18 -9.56 -4.98
C ARG A 107 -11.63 -10.02 -5.02
N PRO A 108 -11.99 -11.04 -5.81
CA PRO A 108 -13.31 -11.63 -5.75
C PRO A 108 -13.51 -12.33 -4.39
N VAL A 109 -14.77 -12.39 -3.94
CA VAL A 109 -15.16 -13.18 -2.75
C VAL A 109 -14.88 -14.67 -2.99
N GLN A 110 -15.06 -15.12 -4.22
CA GLN A 110 -14.73 -16.47 -4.69
C GLN A 110 -13.83 -16.35 -5.92
N GLY A 111 -12.61 -16.84 -5.82
CA GLY A 111 -11.64 -16.80 -6.92
C GLY A 111 -10.20 -16.83 -6.41
N GLU A 112 -9.30 -17.11 -7.33
CA GLU A 112 -7.90 -17.37 -7.04
C GLU A 112 -6.97 -16.21 -7.43
N LYS A 113 -7.53 -15.12 -7.99
CA LYS A 113 -6.74 -13.97 -8.46
C LYS A 113 -7.30 -12.68 -7.90
N ALA A 114 -6.41 -11.79 -7.54
CA ALA A 114 -6.69 -10.41 -7.17
C ALA A 114 -6.04 -9.46 -8.16
N ASP A 115 -6.66 -8.31 -8.35
CA ASP A 115 -6.07 -7.18 -9.07
C ASP A 115 -5.45 -6.22 -8.06
N LEU A 116 -4.19 -5.90 -8.28
CA LEU A 116 -3.38 -5.06 -7.40
C LEU A 116 -2.96 -3.80 -8.14
N LYS A 117 -2.96 -2.68 -7.40
CA LYS A 117 -2.40 -1.40 -7.84
C LYS A 117 -1.34 -0.98 -6.84
N TYR A 118 -0.10 -0.89 -7.28
CA TYR A 118 1.01 -0.45 -6.46
C TYR A 118 1.53 0.91 -6.95
N ARG A 119 1.58 1.90 -6.06
CA ARG A 119 2.15 3.22 -6.35
C ARG A 119 3.62 3.24 -6.02
N LEU A 120 4.44 3.42 -7.03
CA LEU A 120 5.88 3.59 -6.86
C LEU A 120 6.27 5.03 -7.19
N SER A 121 6.64 5.81 -6.15
CA SER A 121 7.13 7.17 -6.33
C SER A 121 6.19 8.09 -7.15
N MET A 122 6.71 9.20 -7.69
CA MET A 122 5.91 10.26 -8.30
C MET A 122 5.25 9.89 -9.64
N SER A 123 5.64 8.81 -10.32
CA SER A 123 5.31 8.64 -11.73
C SER A 123 4.70 7.31 -12.14
N ALA A 124 4.75 6.25 -11.32
CA ALA A 124 4.35 4.94 -11.79
C ALA A 124 3.28 4.26 -10.93
N PHE A 125 2.17 3.88 -11.58
CA PHE A 125 1.25 2.86 -11.09
C PHE A 125 1.56 1.54 -11.78
N PHE A 126 1.75 0.49 -10.98
CA PHE A 126 1.78 -0.86 -11.49
C PHE A 126 0.42 -1.50 -11.25
N VAL A 127 -0.20 -1.94 -12.33
CA VAL A 127 -1.46 -2.68 -12.31
C VAL A 127 -1.16 -4.11 -12.74
N TYR A 128 -1.42 -5.05 -11.85
CA TYR A 128 -1.11 -6.46 -12.09
C TYR A 128 -2.12 -7.36 -11.38
N SER A 129 -2.26 -8.57 -11.91
CA SER A 129 -3.04 -9.61 -11.21
C SER A 129 -2.07 -10.59 -10.55
N ASP A 130 -2.40 -11.02 -9.35
CA ASP A 130 -1.64 -12.02 -8.61
C ASP A 130 -2.55 -13.05 -7.97
N SER A 131 -2.01 -14.21 -7.62
CA SER A 131 -2.77 -15.26 -6.96
C SER A 131 -3.18 -14.88 -5.54
N VAL A 132 -4.38 -15.31 -5.16
CA VAL A 132 -4.82 -15.35 -3.77
C VAL A 132 -4.80 -16.82 -3.36
N PRO A 133 -3.77 -17.27 -2.65
CA PRO A 133 -3.64 -18.68 -2.31
C PRO A 133 -4.66 -19.10 -1.24
N THR A 134 -5.03 -20.37 -1.27
CA THR A 134 -5.69 -20.99 -0.12
C THR A 134 -4.64 -21.17 0.96
N LEU A 135 -4.89 -20.59 2.14
CA LEU A 135 -3.98 -20.63 3.26
C LEU A 135 -4.28 -21.83 4.17
N GLU A 136 -3.26 -22.61 4.45
CA GLU A 136 -3.37 -23.78 5.36
C GLU A 136 -3.09 -23.33 6.80
N TRP A 137 -4.15 -22.99 7.52
CA TRP A 137 -4.08 -22.51 8.88
C TRP A 137 -3.90 -23.63 9.90
N SER A 138 -2.95 -23.47 10.82
CA SER A 138 -2.81 -24.28 12.02
C SER A 138 -3.48 -23.56 13.20
N PHE A 139 -4.45 -24.21 13.83
CA PHE A 139 -5.23 -23.64 14.92
C PHE A 139 -4.56 -23.89 16.27
N SER A 140 -4.61 -22.90 17.17
CA SER A 140 -4.33 -23.11 18.59
C SER A 140 -5.64 -23.33 19.35
N ASP A 141 -5.64 -24.25 20.31
CA ASP A 141 -6.81 -24.53 21.16
C ASP A 141 -7.05 -23.42 22.20
N GLU A 142 -6.14 -22.48 22.36
CA GLU A 142 -6.23 -21.41 23.34
C GLU A 142 -7.05 -20.23 22.82
N THR A 143 -8.09 -19.86 23.57
CA THR A 143 -8.74 -18.54 23.43
C THR A 143 -7.85 -17.52 24.11
N THR A 144 -7.29 -16.57 23.38
CA THR A 144 -6.12 -15.87 23.88
C THR A 144 -6.27 -14.37 24.05
N ASP A 145 -7.17 -13.71 23.33
CA ASP A 145 -7.26 -12.25 23.36
C ASP A 145 -8.68 -11.76 23.08
N SER A 146 -9.01 -10.59 23.62
CA SER A 146 -10.19 -9.83 23.21
C SER A 146 -9.76 -8.61 22.41
N ILE A 147 -10.22 -8.52 21.15
CA ILE A 147 -9.94 -7.40 20.25
C ILE A 147 -11.26 -6.72 19.91
N MET A 148 -11.36 -5.43 20.15
CA MET A 148 -12.60 -4.66 19.94
C MET A 148 -13.81 -5.23 20.70
N GLY A 149 -13.59 -5.96 21.80
CA GLY A 149 -14.64 -6.61 22.59
C GLY A 149 -15.12 -7.95 22.06
N TYR A 150 -14.49 -8.49 21.01
CA TYR A 150 -14.76 -9.84 20.48
C TYR A 150 -13.74 -10.83 21.00
N ASP A 151 -14.20 -12.01 21.39
CA ASP A 151 -13.31 -13.11 21.76
C ASP A 151 -12.62 -13.67 20.51
N CYS A 152 -11.29 -13.74 20.57
CA CYS A 152 -10.48 -14.17 19.44
C CYS A 152 -9.83 -15.53 19.68
N ARG A 153 -9.75 -16.31 18.61
CA ARG A 153 -8.95 -17.53 18.52
C ARG A 153 -7.69 -17.24 17.72
N LYS A 154 -6.64 -18.01 17.99
CA LYS A 154 -5.34 -17.86 17.35
C LYS A 154 -5.14 -18.93 16.28
N ALA A 155 -4.61 -18.52 15.14
CA ALA A 155 -4.16 -19.43 14.09
C ALA A 155 -2.83 -18.95 13.50
N THR A 156 -2.02 -19.88 12.99
CA THR A 156 -0.74 -19.60 12.36
C THR A 156 -0.70 -20.13 10.95
N VAL A 157 0.07 -19.48 10.08
CA VAL A 157 0.27 -19.90 8.70
C VAL A 157 1.64 -19.46 8.20
N GLU A 158 2.26 -20.30 7.37
CA GLU A 158 3.37 -19.88 6.53
C GLU A 158 2.82 -19.35 5.21
N PHE A 159 3.15 -18.12 4.86
CA PHE A 159 2.72 -17.49 3.62
C PHE A 159 3.83 -16.61 3.06
N ALA A 160 4.16 -16.81 1.78
CA ALA A 160 5.12 -15.98 1.04
C ALA A 160 6.44 -15.79 1.80
N GLY A 161 7.02 -16.88 2.33
CA GLY A 161 8.30 -16.90 3.04
C GLY A 161 8.28 -16.28 4.44
N ARG A 162 7.10 -16.01 5.01
CA ARG A 162 6.92 -15.49 6.36
C ARG A 162 5.97 -16.36 7.17
N ASN A 163 6.23 -16.44 8.48
CA ASN A 163 5.30 -17.03 9.43
C ASN A 163 4.39 -15.94 10.00
N TYR A 164 3.09 -16.13 9.87
CA TYR A 164 2.08 -15.20 10.39
C TYR A 164 1.30 -15.81 11.54
N THR A 165 0.92 -14.97 12.48
CA THR A 165 -0.05 -15.28 13.52
C THR A 165 -1.27 -14.40 13.32
N ALA A 166 -2.45 -15.00 13.24
CA ALA A 166 -3.72 -14.32 13.12
C ALA A 166 -4.60 -14.55 14.37
N TRP A 167 -5.31 -13.50 14.77
CA TRP A 167 -6.38 -13.53 15.75
C TRP A 167 -7.69 -13.26 15.02
N PHE A 168 -8.60 -14.20 15.06
CA PHE A 168 -9.87 -14.14 14.36
C PHE A 168 -11.03 -14.42 15.32
N THR A 169 -12.21 -13.85 15.04
CA THR A 169 -13.41 -14.09 15.83
C THR A 169 -14.48 -14.84 15.05
N PRO A 170 -14.98 -15.98 15.55
CA PRO A 170 -16.13 -16.65 14.97
C PRO A 170 -17.45 -15.90 15.13
N GLU A 171 -17.52 -14.92 16.03
CA GLU A 171 -18.72 -14.10 16.25
C GLU A 171 -19.06 -13.24 15.01
N ILE A 172 -18.06 -12.95 14.18
CA ILE A 172 -18.23 -12.32 12.89
C ILE A 172 -17.90 -13.35 11.80
N PRO A 173 -18.90 -14.09 11.26
CA PRO A 173 -18.67 -15.21 10.35
C PRO A 173 -18.32 -14.75 8.93
N LEU A 174 -17.29 -13.96 8.82
CA LEU A 174 -16.73 -13.43 7.56
C LEU A 174 -15.30 -13.96 7.40
N PRO A 175 -15.03 -14.86 6.44
CA PRO A 175 -13.73 -15.49 6.29
C PRO A 175 -12.71 -14.57 5.59
N PHE A 176 -12.63 -13.33 6.03
CA PHE A 176 -11.79 -12.30 5.42
C PHE A 176 -10.85 -11.65 6.42
N GLY A 177 -9.81 -11.02 5.89
CA GLY A 177 -8.85 -10.20 6.60
C GLY A 177 -8.23 -9.17 5.65
N PRO A 178 -7.23 -8.39 6.10
CA PRO A 178 -6.50 -7.45 5.28
C PRO A 178 -5.65 -8.17 4.24
N TYR A 179 -5.25 -7.46 3.20
CA TYR A 179 -4.39 -7.94 2.13
C TYR A 179 -4.96 -9.19 1.43
N LYS A 180 -4.18 -10.28 1.34
CA LYS A 180 -4.59 -11.60 0.78
C LYS A 180 -5.06 -12.57 1.86
N PHE A 181 -5.04 -12.17 3.14
CA PHE A 181 -5.39 -13.07 4.25
C PHE A 181 -6.89 -13.34 4.30
N GLY A 182 -7.23 -14.58 4.64
CA GLY A 182 -8.61 -15.05 4.77
C GLY A 182 -8.67 -16.56 4.94
N GLY A 183 -9.87 -17.13 4.85
CA GLY A 183 -10.08 -18.59 4.94
C GLY A 183 -10.24 -19.12 6.37
N LEU A 184 -10.11 -18.29 7.41
CA LEU A 184 -10.44 -18.65 8.78
C LEU A 184 -11.98 -18.63 8.98
N PRO A 185 -12.52 -19.42 9.91
CA PRO A 185 -13.96 -19.45 10.18
C PRO A 185 -14.43 -18.24 11.00
N GLY A 186 -14.08 -17.03 10.52
CA GLY A 186 -14.38 -15.75 11.14
C GLY A 186 -13.49 -14.64 10.64
N LEU A 187 -13.82 -13.41 11.04
CA LEU A 187 -13.09 -12.20 10.64
C LEU A 187 -11.72 -12.15 11.35
N ILE A 188 -10.66 -11.93 10.58
CA ILE A 188 -9.33 -11.69 11.14
C ILE A 188 -9.31 -10.28 11.71
N LEU A 189 -9.22 -10.15 13.04
CA LEU A 189 -9.15 -8.87 13.71
C LEU A 189 -7.71 -8.39 13.90
N LYS A 190 -6.74 -9.31 13.95
CA LYS A 190 -5.32 -8.97 13.99
C LYS A 190 -4.52 -10.01 13.23
N ILE A 191 -3.47 -9.58 12.56
CA ILE A 191 -2.48 -10.47 11.97
C ILE A 191 -1.11 -9.79 11.99
N GLU A 192 -0.08 -10.55 12.36
CA GLU A 192 1.29 -10.06 12.38
C GLU A 192 2.25 -11.16 11.91
N ASP A 193 3.35 -10.77 11.26
CA ASP A 193 4.46 -11.68 10.97
C ASP A 193 5.35 -11.89 12.19
N ALA A 194 6.13 -12.98 12.20
CA ALA A 194 6.93 -13.39 13.36
C ALA A 194 7.95 -12.33 13.79
N GLU A 195 8.50 -11.58 12.84
CA GLU A 195 9.42 -10.47 13.12
C GLU A 195 8.71 -9.15 13.46
N ARG A 196 7.37 -9.16 13.44
CA ARG A 196 6.52 -7.98 13.65
C ARG A 196 6.88 -6.81 12.75
N GLN A 197 7.29 -7.12 11.51
CA GLN A 197 7.58 -6.11 10.50
C GLN A 197 6.29 -5.56 9.87
N PHE A 198 5.23 -6.36 9.88
CA PHE A 198 3.89 -5.99 9.45
C PHE A 198 2.87 -6.43 10.50
N VAL A 199 2.11 -5.47 11.01
CA VAL A 199 1.08 -5.71 12.02
C VAL A 199 -0.20 -5.00 11.60
N TRP A 200 -1.24 -5.74 11.27
CA TRP A 200 -2.59 -5.23 11.08
C TRP A 200 -3.43 -5.53 12.30
N GLU A 201 -4.13 -4.52 12.82
CA GLU A 201 -5.05 -4.66 13.94
C GLU A 201 -6.32 -3.89 13.64
N ALA A 202 -7.48 -4.56 13.73
CA ALA A 202 -8.77 -3.95 13.51
C ALA A 202 -9.07 -2.93 14.62
N ILE A 203 -9.48 -1.73 14.20
CA ILE A 203 -9.87 -0.62 15.06
C ILE A 203 -11.31 -0.17 14.80
N GLY A 204 -11.99 -0.75 13.82
CA GLY A 204 -13.37 -0.48 13.50
C GLY A 204 -13.99 -1.57 12.64
N PHE A 205 -15.25 -1.90 12.93
CA PHE A 205 -16.08 -2.80 12.13
C PHE A 205 -17.50 -2.27 12.08
N GLU A 206 -18.03 -2.10 10.88
CA GLU A 206 -19.38 -1.58 10.69
C GLU A 206 -20.08 -2.20 9.48
N ARG A 207 -21.41 -2.19 9.52
CA ARG A 207 -22.24 -2.43 8.34
C ARG A 207 -22.30 -1.16 7.50
N THR A 208 -22.26 -1.34 6.18
CA THR A 208 -22.32 -0.22 5.23
C THR A 208 -23.06 -0.64 3.98
N ASN A 209 -23.41 0.32 3.14
CA ASN A 209 -23.94 0.13 1.79
C ASN A 209 -23.19 0.99 0.77
N ASN A 210 -21.99 1.45 1.12
CA ASN A 210 -21.16 2.26 0.25
C ASN A 210 -20.69 1.45 -0.97
N PRO A 211 -20.61 2.07 -2.15
CA PRO A 211 -20.06 1.39 -3.32
C PRO A 211 -18.59 1.04 -3.11
N ILE A 212 -18.18 -0.12 -3.59
CA ILE A 212 -16.78 -0.47 -3.78
C ILE A 212 -16.37 0.11 -5.13
N MET A 213 -15.45 1.08 -5.11
CA MET A 213 -15.06 1.83 -6.30
C MET A 213 -13.73 1.35 -6.83
N GLU A 214 -13.62 1.24 -8.15
CA GLU A 214 -12.35 1.20 -8.86
C GLU A 214 -12.08 2.57 -9.48
N TYR A 215 -10.84 3.08 -9.29
CA TYR A 215 -10.44 4.40 -9.77
C TYR A 215 -9.48 4.29 -10.95
N THR A 216 -9.69 5.17 -11.96
CA THR A 216 -8.67 5.51 -12.95
C THR A 216 -8.23 6.95 -12.72
N TYR A 217 -6.98 7.25 -13.07
CA TYR A 217 -6.35 8.54 -12.77
C TYR A 217 -6.02 9.30 -14.05
N ARG A 218 -6.08 10.63 -13.97
CA ARG A 218 -5.96 11.53 -15.13
C ARG A 218 -4.60 11.44 -15.82
N ASP A 219 -3.54 11.18 -15.09
CA ASP A 219 -2.19 11.08 -15.62
C ASP A 219 -1.92 9.81 -16.44
N GLY A 220 -2.85 8.85 -16.43
CA GLY A 220 -2.87 7.71 -17.36
C GLY A 220 -1.62 6.81 -17.33
N ASN A 221 -0.80 6.92 -16.28
CA ASN A 221 0.49 6.21 -16.18
C ASN A 221 0.37 4.78 -15.61
N ASP A 222 -0.76 4.13 -15.84
CA ASP A 222 -0.96 2.73 -15.43
C ASP A 222 -0.07 1.81 -16.26
N LYS A 223 0.96 1.24 -15.63
CA LYS A 223 1.82 0.22 -16.25
C LYS A 223 1.25 -1.16 -15.94
N ARG A 224 0.58 -1.77 -16.93
CA ARG A 224 0.15 -3.16 -16.81
C ARG A 224 1.34 -4.09 -16.97
N CYS A 225 1.57 -4.97 -16.01
CA CYS A 225 2.74 -5.83 -15.94
C CYS A 225 2.44 -7.12 -15.17
N SER A 226 3.40 -8.01 -15.07
CA SER A 226 3.30 -9.19 -14.21
C SER A 226 3.69 -8.87 -12.76
N ALA A 227 3.25 -9.67 -11.80
CA ALA A 227 3.70 -9.58 -10.40
C ALA A 227 5.23 -9.65 -10.28
N THR A 228 5.86 -10.50 -11.06
CA THR A 228 7.33 -10.64 -11.12
C THR A 228 8.02 -9.36 -11.62
N ASP A 229 7.41 -8.64 -12.57
CA ASP A 229 7.99 -7.38 -13.07
C ASP A 229 7.88 -6.27 -12.02
N VAL A 230 6.79 -6.24 -11.25
CA VAL A 230 6.66 -5.33 -10.11
C VAL A 230 7.74 -5.60 -9.09
N GLU A 231 7.91 -6.86 -8.68
CA GLU A 231 8.94 -7.28 -7.72
C GLU A 231 10.35 -6.84 -8.17
N LYS A 232 10.73 -7.18 -9.42
CA LYS A 232 12.02 -6.75 -10.00
C LYS A 232 12.17 -5.23 -10.01
N THR A 233 11.09 -4.52 -10.29
CA THR A 233 11.10 -3.06 -10.31
C THR A 233 11.25 -2.47 -8.92
N LEU A 234 10.60 -3.02 -7.90
CA LEU A 234 10.78 -2.62 -6.51
C LEU A 234 12.22 -2.85 -6.04
N VAL A 235 12.79 -4.03 -6.31
CA VAL A 235 14.20 -4.32 -5.99
C VAL A 235 15.12 -3.31 -6.66
N ARG A 236 14.90 -2.98 -7.95
CA ARG A 236 15.69 -1.98 -8.68
C ARG A 236 15.54 -0.58 -8.08
N TYR A 237 14.31 -0.19 -7.71
CA TYR A 237 14.02 1.09 -7.08
C TYR A 237 14.78 1.22 -5.75
N PHE A 238 14.65 0.28 -4.84
CA PHE A 238 15.30 0.34 -3.53
C PHE A 238 16.81 0.22 -3.59
N LYS A 239 17.34 -0.44 -4.62
CA LYS A 239 18.79 -0.49 -4.88
C LYS A 239 19.36 0.87 -5.27
N SER A 240 18.59 1.72 -5.96
CA SER A 240 19.00 3.07 -6.37
C SER A 240 17.76 3.93 -6.64
N PRO A 241 17.11 4.51 -5.60
CA PRO A 241 15.90 5.31 -5.78
C PRO A 241 16.12 6.50 -6.70
N VAL A 242 17.24 7.19 -6.54
CA VAL A 242 17.60 8.34 -7.36
C VAL A 242 17.88 7.94 -8.80
N GLY A 243 18.64 6.88 -9.01
CA GLY A 243 18.91 6.35 -10.35
C GLY A 243 17.64 5.89 -11.07
N PHE A 244 16.71 5.31 -10.33
CA PHE A 244 15.40 4.95 -10.85
C PHE A 244 14.62 6.18 -11.29
N MET A 245 14.53 7.22 -10.45
CA MET A 245 13.84 8.49 -10.78
C MET A 245 14.43 9.15 -12.01
N ILE A 246 15.76 9.25 -12.11
CA ILE A 246 16.45 9.80 -13.28
C ILE A 246 16.08 9.01 -14.54
N SER A 247 16.07 7.68 -14.46
CA SER A 247 15.68 6.81 -15.57
C SER A 247 14.24 7.05 -16.03
N GLU A 248 13.30 7.19 -15.11
CA GLU A 248 11.88 7.48 -15.42
C GLU A 248 11.68 8.89 -16.03
N MET A 249 12.58 9.82 -15.73
CA MET A 249 12.58 11.18 -16.30
C MET A 249 13.34 11.30 -17.65
N GLY A 250 13.66 10.18 -18.30
CA GLY A 250 14.34 10.14 -19.59
C GLY A 250 15.87 10.15 -19.51
N GLY A 251 16.44 9.82 -18.35
CA GLY A 251 17.89 9.65 -18.17
C GLY A 251 18.70 10.96 -18.02
N ASP A 252 18.06 12.12 -18.04
CA ASP A 252 18.74 13.41 -17.88
C ASP A 252 18.95 13.73 -16.39
N SER A 253 20.15 13.40 -15.90
CA SER A 253 20.54 13.64 -14.49
C SER A 253 20.61 15.14 -14.12
N ASN A 254 20.70 16.05 -15.10
CA ASN A 254 20.74 17.49 -14.84
C ASN A 254 19.38 18.04 -14.41
N ARG A 255 18.30 17.27 -14.58
CA ARG A 255 16.94 17.65 -14.20
C ARG A 255 16.61 17.33 -12.74
N VAL A 256 17.47 16.58 -12.05
CA VAL A 256 17.26 16.13 -10.66
C VAL A 256 18.34 16.72 -9.77
N HIS A 257 17.94 17.53 -8.82
CA HIS A 257 18.81 18.06 -7.77
C HIS A 257 18.39 17.47 -6.43
N ILE A 258 19.29 16.71 -5.81
CA ILE A 258 19.07 16.10 -4.52
C ILE A 258 19.73 16.94 -3.46
N VAL A 259 18.95 17.31 -2.46
CA VAL A 259 19.43 18.10 -1.33
C VAL A 259 19.56 17.17 -0.13
N GLY A 260 20.75 17.08 0.43
CA GLY A 260 21.03 16.34 1.66
C GLY A 260 20.40 17.01 2.90
N LYS A 261 20.43 16.32 4.04
CA LYS A 261 19.93 16.84 5.32
C LYS A 261 20.62 18.15 5.76
N ASP A 262 21.84 18.35 5.32
CA ASP A 262 22.64 19.55 5.57
C ASP A 262 22.27 20.73 4.67
N GLY A 263 21.24 20.58 3.81
CA GLY A 263 20.79 21.59 2.86
C GLY A 263 21.67 21.72 1.62
N LYS A 264 22.70 20.88 1.47
CA LYS A 264 23.61 20.94 0.32
C LYS A 264 23.13 20.05 -0.82
N VAL A 265 23.31 20.53 -2.04
CA VAL A 265 23.05 19.74 -3.24
C VAL A 265 24.07 18.61 -3.33
N MET A 266 23.61 17.38 -3.38
CA MET A 266 24.45 16.20 -3.55
C MET A 266 24.87 16.06 -5.03
N ASN A 267 26.07 15.52 -5.24
CA ASN A 267 26.47 15.08 -6.57
C ASN A 267 25.57 13.92 -7.03
N ASN A 268 25.04 14.02 -8.24
CA ASN A 268 24.15 13.01 -8.80
C ASN A 268 24.79 11.60 -8.86
N ALA A 269 26.11 11.51 -9.09
CA ALA A 269 26.83 10.24 -9.10
C ALA A 269 26.83 9.58 -7.72
N ASP A 270 26.94 10.35 -6.65
CA ASP A 270 26.88 9.83 -5.28
C ASP A 270 25.45 9.49 -4.88
N ALA A 271 24.51 10.34 -5.25
CA ALA A 271 23.10 10.11 -4.99
C ALA A 271 22.56 8.85 -5.70
N THR A 272 23.00 8.56 -6.92
CA THR A 272 22.61 7.33 -7.64
C THR A 272 23.20 6.05 -7.05
N ARG A 273 24.26 6.14 -6.24
CA ARG A 273 24.84 4.99 -5.52
C ARG A 273 24.14 4.68 -4.20
N MET A 274 23.27 5.56 -3.75
CA MET A 274 22.52 5.35 -2.51
C MET A 274 21.52 4.22 -2.69
N SER A 275 21.56 3.25 -1.80
CA SER A 275 20.56 2.18 -1.70
C SER A 275 19.76 2.34 -0.42
N VAL A 276 18.51 1.94 -0.47
CA VAL A 276 17.64 1.86 0.69
C VAL A 276 17.36 0.38 0.95
N PRO A 277 17.70 -0.16 2.12
CA PRO A 277 17.30 -1.52 2.48
C PRO A 277 15.77 -1.64 2.41
N TYR A 278 15.28 -2.76 1.90
CA TYR A 278 13.86 -2.98 1.67
C TYR A 278 13.39 -4.28 2.28
N ILE A 279 12.28 -4.23 2.99
CA ILE A 279 11.58 -5.41 3.51
C ILE A 279 10.37 -5.67 2.61
N PRO A 280 10.39 -6.69 1.74
CA PRO A 280 9.25 -7.06 0.94
C PRO A 280 8.15 -7.68 1.82
N LEU A 281 6.89 -7.42 1.48
CA LEU A 281 5.77 -8.07 2.16
C LEU A 281 5.73 -9.57 1.85
N GLU A 282 6.05 -9.94 0.62
CA GLU A 282 6.21 -11.33 0.19
C GLU A 282 7.69 -11.61 -0.12
N ILE A 283 8.23 -12.66 0.48
CA ILE A 283 9.59 -13.17 0.24
C ILE A 283 9.43 -14.38 -0.67
N LYS A 284 9.87 -14.25 -1.93
CA LYS A 284 9.82 -15.32 -2.94
C LYS A 284 11.19 -15.91 -3.20
#